data_187a2cfeeddc84d0ec968916755205fe
#
_entry.id   187a2cfeeddc84d0ec968916755205fe
#
_cell.length_a   1.000
_cell.length_b   1.000
_cell.length_c   1.000
_cell.angle_alpha   90.00
_cell.angle_beta   90.00
_cell.angle_gamma   90.00
#
_symmetry.space_group_name_H-M   'P 1'
#
loop_
_entity.id
_entity.type
_entity.pdbx_description
1 polymer ?
#
loop_
_entity_poly.entity_id
_entity_poly.type
_entity_poly.pdbx_seq_one_letter_code
_entity_poly.pdbx_strand_id
1 'polypeptide(L)'
;MSSYYYAKKREAEPAAREIRDAMLEEKIMEVWKGRKGRKVYGARKVWLELNRQGIPVARCTVERLMGGLGIGGVRSRRKRPRTTVPGDPAGRPSDLLQRCFDAPAPNRRWVADITYVMTFSGWVYTSFVMDLFARRIVGWQVADHLRSDLALDALEMAIWARRHEKIDGLVHHSDRGVQYTAIRYTERLEEAKAVRSVGSKGDSYDNAAAESLNSLYKRELIDFRKGWQGVDDVMLATMDWVSWYNEDRLHSYCGDMPPKEYEEIHYKALESGKIKDSSQT
;
A
#
# COMPACT_ATOMS: atom_id res chain seq x y z
N MET A 1 15.49 -53.24 15.85
CA MET A 1 14.59 -52.97 14.72
C MET A 1 15.24 -51.98 13.76
N SER A 2 15.22 -52.30 12.46
CA SER A 2 15.91 -51.49 11.43
C SER A 2 15.21 -50.16 11.24
N SER A 3 15.95 -49.07 10.97
CA SER A 3 15.46 -47.73 10.60
C SER A 3 14.39 -47.77 9.48
N TYR A 4 14.45 -48.76 8.61
CA TYR A 4 13.49 -49.03 7.54
C TYR A 4 12.09 -49.36 8.08
N TYR A 5 11.95 -50.22 9.10
CA TYR A 5 10.65 -50.54 9.69
C TYR A 5 10.04 -49.38 10.46
N TYR A 6 10.86 -48.54 11.08
CA TYR A 6 10.39 -47.29 11.71
C TYR A 6 9.89 -46.29 10.69
N ALA A 7 10.55 -46.13 9.56
CA ALA A 7 10.14 -45.26 8.46
C ALA A 7 8.78 -45.75 7.90
N LYS A 8 8.68 -47.05 7.60
CA LYS A 8 7.45 -47.64 7.05
C LYS A 8 6.23 -47.61 8.02
N LYS A 9 6.48 -47.78 9.31
CA LYS A 9 5.45 -47.61 10.36
C LYS A 9 4.98 -46.16 10.44
N ARG A 10 5.89 -45.19 10.29
CA ARG A 10 5.60 -43.74 10.29
C ARG A 10 4.81 -43.30 9.07
N GLU A 11 5.00 -43.94 7.90
CA GLU A 11 4.18 -43.72 6.70
C GLU A 11 2.75 -44.20 6.92
N ALA A 12 2.53 -45.32 7.66
CA ALA A 12 1.23 -45.88 7.93
C ALA A 12 0.51 -45.18 9.10
N GLU A 13 1.26 -44.70 10.10
CA GLU A 13 0.76 -44.03 11.31
C GLU A 13 1.57 -42.75 11.57
N PRO A 14 1.26 -41.62 10.86
CA PRO A 14 1.99 -40.38 11.06
C PRO A 14 1.79 -39.82 12.48
N ALA A 15 2.82 -39.27 13.07
CA ALA A 15 2.73 -38.67 14.39
C ALA A 15 1.72 -37.49 14.38
N ALA A 16 1.06 -37.24 15.53
CA ALA A 16 0.10 -36.13 15.66
C ALA A 16 0.67 -34.76 15.20
N ARG A 17 1.97 -34.56 15.37
CA ARG A 17 2.67 -33.38 14.86
C ARG A 17 2.72 -33.34 13.32
N GLU A 18 2.97 -34.47 12.67
CA GLU A 18 3.05 -34.57 11.21
C GLU A 18 1.67 -34.30 10.57
N ILE A 19 0.62 -34.86 11.18
CA ILE A 19 -0.76 -34.58 10.76
C ILE A 19 -1.08 -33.08 10.89
N ARG A 20 -0.72 -32.48 12.04
CA ARG A 20 -0.92 -31.04 12.27
C ARG A 20 -0.11 -30.18 11.31
N ASP A 21 1.14 -30.52 11.07
CA ASP A 21 2.01 -29.81 10.13
C ASP A 21 1.42 -29.86 8.71
N ALA A 22 0.94 -31.01 8.24
CA ALA A 22 0.32 -31.15 6.92
C ALA A 22 -0.96 -30.26 6.79
N MET A 23 -1.82 -30.26 7.81
CA MET A 23 -2.99 -29.36 7.83
C MET A 23 -2.58 -27.87 7.80
N LEU A 24 -1.53 -27.52 8.53
CA LEU A 24 -1.04 -26.13 8.55
C LEU A 24 -0.39 -25.75 7.21
N GLU A 25 0.32 -26.65 6.55
CA GLU A 25 0.90 -26.43 5.22
C GLU A 25 -0.18 -26.12 4.18
N GLU A 26 -1.29 -26.86 4.21
CA GLU A 26 -2.44 -26.59 3.36
C GLU A 26 -3.00 -25.18 3.61
N LYS A 27 -3.23 -24.80 4.87
CA LYS A 27 -3.73 -23.47 5.24
C LYS A 27 -2.74 -22.35 4.94
N ILE A 28 -1.46 -22.57 5.14
CA ILE A 28 -0.39 -21.64 4.73
C ILE A 28 -0.42 -21.41 3.21
N MET A 29 -0.56 -22.48 2.42
CA MET A 29 -0.62 -22.38 0.97
C MET A 29 -1.89 -21.68 0.49
N GLU A 30 -3.05 -21.95 1.14
CA GLU A 30 -4.31 -21.26 0.87
C GLU A 30 -4.18 -19.75 1.08
N VAL A 31 -3.66 -19.33 2.25
CA VAL A 31 -3.42 -17.91 2.55
C VAL A 31 -2.40 -17.31 1.58
N TRP A 32 -1.27 -17.98 1.36
CA TRP A 32 -0.16 -17.42 0.57
C TRP A 32 -0.50 -17.29 -0.91
N LYS A 33 -1.18 -18.28 -1.52
CA LYS A 33 -1.61 -18.26 -2.95
C LYS A 33 -2.88 -17.46 -3.17
N GLY A 34 -3.76 -17.43 -2.17
CA GLY A 34 -5.08 -16.83 -2.28
C GLY A 34 -5.05 -15.30 -2.35
N ARG A 35 -6.25 -14.70 -2.39
CA ARG A 35 -6.45 -13.25 -2.47
C ARG A 35 -5.71 -12.48 -1.36
N LYS A 36 -5.70 -13.02 -0.13
CA LYS A 36 -5.06 -12.35 1.02
C LYS A 36 -3.55 -12.19 0.85
N GLY A 37 -2.86 -13.26 0.48
CA GLY A 37 -1.40 -13.29 0.40
C GLY A 37 -0.82 -12.95 -0.96
N ARG A 38 -1.50 -13.28 -2.05
CA ARG A 38 -1.11 -13.02 -3.46
C ARG A 38 0.33 -13.44 -3.81
N LYS A 39 0.87 -14.43 -3.11
CA LYS A 39 2.30 -14.83 -3.14
C LYS A 39 3.28 -13.71 -2.74
N VAL A 40 2.76 -12.63 -2.15
CA VAL A 40 3.53 -11.46 -1.70
C VAL A 40 3.91 -11.56 -0.23
N TYR A 41 3.06 -12.22 0.58
CA TYR A 41 3.25 -12.32 2.02
C TYR A 41 4.46 -13.17 2.41
N GLY A 42 5.29 -12.64 3.31
CA GLY A 42 6.25 -13.42 4.08
C GLY A 42 5.62 -14.05 5.31
N ALA A 43 6.38 -14.89 5.99
CA ALA A 43 5.90 -15.70 7.12
C ALA A 43 5.19 -14.89 8.22
N ARG A 44 5.64 -13.66 8.53
CA ARG A 44 4.97 -12.81 9.52
C ARG A 44 3.52 -12.48 9.11
N LYS A 45 3.28 -12.09 7.87
CA LYS A 45 1.92 -11.74 7.40
C LYS A 45 1.04 -12.98 7.23
N VAL A 46 1.60 -14.09 6.78
CA VAL A 46 0.89 -15.38 6.72
C VAL A 46 0.48 -15.82 8.12
N TRP A 47 1.39 -15.74 9.10
CA TRP A 47 1.09 -16.03 10.49
C TRP A 47 -0.03 -15.14 11.05
N LEU A 48 0.04 -13.83 10.80
CA LEU A 48 -1.01 -12.89 11.23
C LEU A 48 -2.37 -13.25 10.63
N GLU A 49 -2.42 -13.53 9.33
CA GLU A 49 -3.65 -13.87 8.64
C GLU A 49 -4.25 -15.20 9.14
N LEU A 50 -3.44 -16.22 9.38
CA LEU A 50 -3.90 -17.47 9.98
C LEU A 50 -4.55 -17.27 11.35
N ASN A 51 -3.93 -16.45 12.22
CA ASN A 51 -4.50 -16.16 13.52
C ASN A 51 -5.79 -15.31 13.41
N ARG A 52 -5.87 -14.39 12.44
CA ARG A 52 -7.12 -13.65 12.15
C ARG A 52 -8.26 -14.58 11.69
N GLN A 53 -7.93 -15.68 11.01
CA GLN A 53 -8.88 -16.72 10.60
C GLN A 53 -9.21 -17.71 11.74
N GLY A 54 -8.72 -17.48 12.96
CA GLY A 54 -8.96 -18.36 14.10
C GLY A 54 -8.13 -19.63 14.11
N ILE A 55 -7.04 -19.69 13.33
CA ILE A 55 -6.11 -20.82 13.29
C ILE A 55 -4.89 -20.49 14.19
N PRO A 56 -4.89 -20.91 15.47
CA PRO A 56 -3.82 -20.59 16.40
C PRO A 56 -2.55 -21.34 16.05
N VAL A 57 -1.52 -20.63 15.70
CA VAL A 57 -0.20 -21.17 15.33
C VAL A 57 0.91 -20.24 15.79
N ALA A 58 2.05 -20.79 16.21
CA ALA A 58 3.22 -19.98 16.53
C ALA A 58 3.92 -19.51 15.26
N ARG A 59 4.43 -18.27 15.27
CA ARG A 59 5.15 -17.69 14.13
C ARG A 59 6.32 -18.55 13.65
N CYS A 60 7.11 -19.12 14.57
CA CYS A 60 8.24 -19.98 14.23
C CYS A 60 7.79 -21.26 13.48
N THR A 61 6.60 -21.79 13.78
CA THR A 61 6.03 -22.93 13.03
C THR A 61 5.74 -22.53 11.59
N VAL A 62 5.12 -21.36 11.36
CA VAL A 62 4.86 -20.85 10.01
C VAL A 62 6.16 -20.59 9.25
N GLU A 63 7.17 -20.01 9.90
CA GLU A 63 8.49 -19.78 9.30
C GLU A 63 9.15 -21.10 8.87
N ARG A 64 9.10 -22.13 9.72
CA ARG A 64 9.64 -23.46 9.42
C ARG A 64 8.92 -24.13 8.25
N LEU A 65 7.56 -24.15 8.28
CA LEU A 65 6.75 -24.80 7.24
C LEU A 65 6.89 -24.07 5.89
N MET A 66 6.85 -22.74 5.87
CA MET A 66 7.08 -21.97 4.64
C MET A 66 8.50 -22.20 4.08
N GLY A 67 9.50 -22.35 4.96
CA GLY A 67 10.86 -22.72 4.56
C GLY A 67 10.92 -24.10 3.92
N GLY A 68 10.22 -25.10 4.49
CA GLY A 68 10.09 -26.46 3.93
C GLY A 68 9.38 -26.48 2.57
N LEU A 69 8.35 -25.66 2.42
CA LEU A 69 7.60 -25.50 1.16
C LEU A 69 8.35 -24.67 0.10
N GLY A 70 9.49 -24.07 0.43
CA GLY A 70 10.26 -23.23 -0.48
C GLY A 70 9.55 -21.93 -0.88
N ILE A 71 8.60 -21.46 -0.06
CA ILE A 71 7.83 -20.24 -0.32
C ILE A 71 8.21 -19.10 0.62
N GLY A 72 7.98 -17.87 0.19
CA GLY A 72 8.31 -16.67 0.97
C GLY A 72 7.68 -15.41 0.40
N GLY A 73 7.91 -14.30 1.11
CA GLY A 73 7.44 -12.99 0.66
C GLY A 73 8.36 -12.35 -0.36
N VAL A 74 7.82 -11.37 -1.08
CA VAL A 74 8.62 -10.54 -1.99
C VAL A 74 9.67 -9.76 -1.21
N ARG A 75 10.92 -9.80 -1.69
CA ARG A 75 12.04 -9.11 -1.07
C ARG A 75 12.30 -7.79 -1.78
N SER A 76 12.74 -6.77 -1.03
CA SER A 76 13.21 -5.52 -1.62
C SER A 76 14.45 -5.79 -2.46
N ARG A 77 14.46 -5.35 -3.72
CA ARG A 77 15.68 -5.32 -4.51
C ARG A 77 16.62 -4.25 -3.93
N ARG A 78 17.95 -4.44 -4.10
CA ARG A 78 18.96 -3.46 -3.67
C ARG A 78 18.60 -2.05 -4.17
N LYS A 79 18.84 -1.03 -3.34
CA LYS A 79 18.62 0.40 -3.66
C LYS A 79 19.22 0.75 -5.02
N ARG A 80 18.41 1.29 -5.93
CA ARG A 80 18.92 1.94 -7.16
C ARG A 80 19.49 3.31 -6.80
N PRO A 81 20.54 3.78 -7.49
CA PRO A 81 21.07 5.13 -7.25
C PRO A 81 20.02 6.20 -7.57
N ARG A 82 20.05 7.29 -6.84
CA ARG A 82 19.19 8.48 -7.02
C ARG A 82 19.53 9.20 -8.31
N THR A 83 18.53 9.56 -9.12
CA THR A 83 18.69 10.25 -10.42
C THR A 83 17.95 11.58 -10.51
N THR A 84 17.50 12.20 -9.40
CA THR A 84 16.71 13.44 -9.42
C THR A 84 17.61 14.67 -9.42
N VAL A 85 17.43 15.58 -10.39
CA VAL A 85 18.11 16.89 -10.50
C VAL A 85 17.16 17.99 -10.02
N PRO A 86 17.59 18.92 -9.15
CA PRO A 86 16.73 19.97 -8.58
C PRO A 86 16.42 21.12 -9.54
N GLY A 87 15.18 21.63 -9.55
CA GLY A 87 14.75 22.84 -10.28
C GLY A 87 14.69 24.11 -9.41
N ASP A 88 14.39 25.30 -10.01
CA ASP A 88 14.50 26.66 -9.46
C ASP A 88 13.51 27.01 -8.32
N PRO A 89 13.86 27.87 -7.32
CA PRO A 89 13.18 28.03 -6.03
C PRO A 89 12.08 29.10 -5.88
N ALA A 90 11.79 29.97 -6.84
CA ALA A 90 10.94 31.16 -6.63
C ALA A 90 9.42 30.83 -6.56
N GLY A 91 8.72 31.32 -5.53
CA GLY A 91 7.25 31.41 -5.48
C GLY A 91 6.50 30.14 -5.01
N ARG A 92 7.04 29.31 -4.11
CA ARG A 92 6.49 27.98 -3.76
C ARG A 92 5.87 27.91 -2.35
N PRO A 93 4.77 27.11 -2.15
CA PRO A 93 4.22 26.83 -0.83
C PRO A 93 5.24 26.19 0.10
N SER A 94 5.09 26.40 1.42
CA SER A 94 5.93 25.79 2.45
C SER A 94 5.59 24.32 2.66
N ASP A 95 6.55 23.54 3.18
CA ASP A 95 6.28 22.20 3.71
C ASP A 95 5.50 22.30 5.02
N LEU A 96 4.23 21.93 4.98
CA LEU A 96 3.33 21.91 6.15
C LEU A 96 3.36 20.57 6.88
N LEU A 97 3.87 19.50 6.26
CA LEU A 97 3.96 18.19 6.92
C LEU A 97 5.13 18.12 7.90
N GLN A 98 6.23 18.86 7.65
CA GLN A 98 7.42 18.88 8.51
C GLN A 98 7.85 17.47 8.94
N ARG A 99 7.81 16.51 8.00
CA ARG A 99 8.09 15.07 8.23
C ARG A 99 7.14 14.37 9.19
N CYS A 100 6.02 14.99 9.58
CA CYS A 100 4.98 14.36 10.37
C CYS A 100 4.00 13.64 9.43
N PHE A 101 4.27 12.37 9.15
CA PHE A 101 3.44 11.53 8.27
C PHE A 101 2.30 10.82 8.99
N ASP A 102 1.97 11.24 10.21
CA ASP A 102 0.82 10.77 10.95
C ASP A 102 -0.31 11.77 10.81
N ALA A 103 -1.53 11.27 10.58
CA ALA A 103 -2.73 12.09 10.57
C ALA A 103 -3.63 11.71 11.76
N PRO A 104 -4.23 12.69 12.45
CA PRO A 104 -5.05 12.42 13.64
C PRO A 104 -6.41 11.79 13.29
N ALA A 105 -6.86 11.97 12.05
CA ALA A 105 -8.13 11.46 11.54
C ALA A 105 -8.07 11.32 10.00
N PRO A 106 -9.01 10.57 9.39
CA PRO A 106 -9.16 10.54 7.94
C PRO A 106 -9.33 11.94 7.34
N ASN A 107 -8.86 12.13 6.11
CA ASN A 107 -9.00 13.37 5.34
C ASN A 107 -8.35 14.61 5.97
N ARG A 108 -7.32 14.43 6.81
CA ARG A 108 -6.53 15.55 7.34
C ARG A 108 -5.24 15.77 6.56
N ARG A 109 -4.64 14.70 6.08
CA ARG A 109 -3.38 14.77 5.34
C ARG A 109 -3.39 13.75 4.22
N TRP A 110 -3.30 14.22 3.00
CA TRP A 110 -3.08 13.38 1.82
C TRP A 110 -1.69 13.62 1.25
N VAL A 111 -1.10 12.56 0.71
CA VAL A 111 0.14 12.65 -0.06
C VAL A 111 -0.08 12.12 -1.46
N ALA A 112 0.56 12.77 -2.44
CA ALA A 112 0.51 12.33 -3.82
C ALA A 112 1.93 12.17 -4.39
N ASP A 113 2.07 11.17 -5.26
CA ASP A 113 3.31 10.93 -6.00
C ASP A 113 3.02 10.17 -7.30
N ILE A 114 3.93 10.29 -8.26
CA ILE A 114 3.86 9.63 -9.56
C ILE A 114 5.02 8.64 -9.68
N THR A 115 4.71 7.45 -10.12
CA THR A 115 5.70 6.44 -10.48
C THR A 115 5.56 6.02 -11.94
N TYR A 116 6.53 5.32 -12.48
CA TYR A 116 6.54 4.90 -13.88
C TYR A 116 6.85 3.42 -14.03
N VAL A 117 6.32 2.82 -15.09
CA VAL A 117 6.43 1.41 -15.45
C VAL A 117 6.89 1.32 -16.90
N MET A 118 7.94 0.55 -17.16
CA MET A 118 8.33 0.23 -18.51
C MET A 118 7.44 -0.89 -19.05
N THR A 119 6.85 -0.69 -20.22
CA THR A 119 6.03 -1.66 -20.94
C THR A 119 6.60 -1.91 -22.34
N PHE A 120 6.06 -2.89 -23.07
CA PHE A 120 6.44 -3.11 -24.47
C PHE A 120 6.01 -1.95 -25.37
N SER A 121 4.95 -1.20 -25.00
CA SER A 121 4.47 -0.02 -25.74
C SER A 121 5.13 1.30 -25.30
N GLY A 122 6.12 1.27 -24.38
CA GLY A 122 6.79 2.46 -23.85
C GLY A 122 6.52 2.70 -22.36
N TRP A 123 6.78 3.92 -21.91
CA TRP A 123 6.59 4.29 -20.53
C TRP A 123 5.12 4.52 -20.19
N VAL A 124 4.69 3.96 -19.08
CA VAL A 124 3.38 4.17 -18.45
C VAL A 124 3.59 4.77 -17.07
N TYR A 125 2.76 5.72 -16.71
CA TYR A 125 2.85 6.48 -15.47
C TYR A 125 1.64 6.18 -14.60
N THR A 126 1.86 6.07 -13.29
CA THR A 126 0.81 5.85 -12.30
C THR A 126 0.90 6.94 -11.24
N SER A 127 -0.17 7.68 -11.06
CA SER A 127 -0.34 8.66 -9.97
C SER A 127 -1.16 8.04 -8.85
N PHE A 128 -0.75 8.26 -7.60
CA PHE A 128 -1.48 7.86 -6.41
C PHE A 128 -1.75 9.04 -5.50
N VAL A 129 -2.91 9.04 -4.86
CA VAL A 129 -3.26 9.90 -3.72
C VAL A 129 -3.56 8.98 -2.53
N MET A 130 -2.86 9.16 -1.43
CA MET A 130 -2.97 8.33 -0.23
C MET A 130 -3.33 9.18 0.99
N ASP A 131 -4.34 8.78 1.73
CA ASP A 131 -4.66 9.32 3.05
C ASP A 131 -3.69 8.77 4.09
N LEU A 132 -3.01 9.66 4.81
CA LEU A 132 -1.98 9.30 5.78
C LEU A 132 -2.54 8.68 7.06
N PHE A 133 -3.82 8.86 7.39
CA PHE A 133 -4.43 8.28 8.58
C PHE A 133 -4.39 6.74 8.57
N ALA A 134 -4.91 6.15 7.52
CA ALA A 134 -4.99 4.69 7.37
C ALA A 134 -4.04 4.16 6.28
N ARG A 135 -3.22 5.00 5.68
CA ARG A 135 -2.43 4.66 4.48
C ARG A 135 -3.30 4.18 3.32
N ARG A 136 -4.57 4.57 3.29
CA ARG A 136 -5.53 4.19 2.27
C ARG A 136 -5.30 4.95 0.98
N ILE A 137 -5.24 4.25 -0.14
CA ILE A 137 -5.22 4.87 -1.46
C ILE A 137 -6.65 5.35 -1.75
N VAL A 138 -6.83 6.66 -1.85
CA VAL A 138 -8.14 7.31 -2.06
C VAL A 138 -8.35 7.73 -3.51
N GLY A 139 -7.26 7.90 -4.28
CA GLY A 139 -7.31 8.19 -5.70
C GLY A 139 -6.08 7.64 -6.43
N TRP A 140 -6.25 7.31 -7.70
CA TRP A 140 -5.18 6.86 -8.56
C TRP A 140 -5.56 7.01 -10.03
N GLN A 141 -4.55 7.09 -10.90
CA GLN A 141 -4.73 7.10 -12.35
C GLN A 141 -3.51 6.51 -13.04
N VAL A 142 -3.72 5.88 -14.19
CA VAL A 142 -2.66 5.32 -15.06
C VAL A 142 -2.79 5.92 -16.45
N ALA A 143 -1.68 6.38 -17.03
CA ALA A 143 -1.64 6.93 -18.38
C ALA A 143 -0.30 6.64 -19.09
N ASP A 144 -0.28 6.77 -20.40
CA ASP A 144 0.93 6.67 -21.25
C ASP A 144 1.70 7.99 -21.35
N HIS A 145 1.28 9.00 -20.60
CA HIS A 145 1.87 10.33 -20.62
C HIS A 145 2.05 10.90 -19.21
N LEU A 146 2.98 11.84 -19.05
CA LEU A 146 3.29 12.53 -17.80
C LEU A 146 2.76 13.98 -17.81
N ARG A 147 1.55 14.21 -18.34
CA ARG A 147 0.90 15.53 -18.30
C ARG A 147 0.21 15.75 -16.95
N SER A 148 -0.13 17.02 -16.65
CA SER A 148 -0.83 17.39 -15.42
C SER A 148 -2.19 16.70 -15.24
N ASP A 149 -2.85 16.30 -16.32
CA ASP A 149 -4.11 15.57 -16.30
C ASP A 149 -4.01 14.27 -15.50
N LEU A 150 -2.89 13.54 -15.58
CA LEU A 150 -2.66 12.33 -14.81
C LEU A 150 -2.78 12.55 -13.30
N ALA A 151 -2.16 13.61 -12.78
CA ALA A 151 -2.24 13.95 -11.36
C ALA A 151 -3.62 14.47 -10.99
N LEU A 152 -4.23 15.29 -11.87
CA LEU A 152 -5.56 15.85 -11.67
C LEU A 152 -6.64 14.77 -11.61
N ASP A 153 -6.63 13.80 -12.52
CA ASP A 153 -7.59 12.70 -12.52
C ASP A 153 -7.50 11.83 -11.24
N ALA A 154 -6.27 11.60 -10.75
CA ALA A 154 -6.08 10.91 -9.47
C ALA A 154 -6.65 11.73 -8.28
N LEU A 155 -6.46 13.06 -8.29
CA LEU A 155 -7.04 13.97 -7.29
C LEU A 155 -8.56 14.00 -7.38
N GLU A 156 -9.13 14.09 -8.58
CA GLU A 156 -10.60 14.07 -8.80
C GLU A 156 -11.22 12.77 -8.27
N MET A 157 -10.58 11.62 -8.55
CA MET A 157 -11.01 10.34 -7.99
C MET A 157 -11.01 10.38 -6.46
N ALA A 158 -9.96 10.94 -5.83
CA ALA A 158 -9.84 11.04 -4.38
C ALA A 158 -10.96 11.94 -3.78
N ILE A 159 -11.19 13.11 -4.35
CA ILE A 159 -12.25 14.04 -3.92
C ILE A 159 -13.62 13.38 -4.08
N TRP A 160 -13.86 12.73 -5.21
CA TRP A 160 -15.14 12.04 -5.45
C TRP A 160 -15.35 10.86 -4.49
N ALA A 161 -14.32 10.08 -4.19
CA ALA A 161 -14.39 8.99 -3.23
C ALA A 161 -14.74 9.48 -1.82
N ARG A 162 -14.36 10.72 -1.47
CA ARG A 162 -14.62 11.38 -0.18
C ARG A 162 -15.75 12.41 -0.20
N ARG A 163 -16.59 12.45 -1.27
CA ARG A 163 -17.65 13.46 -1.45
C ARG A 163 -18.69 13.55 -0.33
N HIS A 164 -18.83 12.53 0.48
CA HIS A 164 -19.73 12.47 1.65
C HIS A 164 -19.04 12.77 2.97
N GLU A 165 -17.76 13.08 2.92
CA GLU A 165 -16.92 13.33 4.09
C GLU A 165 -16.37 14.77 4.06
N LYS A 166 -16.02 15.30 5.23
CA LYS A 166 -15.41 16.64 5.30
C LYS A 166 -13.93 16.55 4.88
N ILE A 167 -13.57 17.32 3.86
CA ILE A 167 -12.19 17.51 3.41
C ILE A 167 -11.72 18.97 3.57
N ASP A 168 -12.53 19.84 4.14
CA ASP A 168 -12.18 21.25 4.41
C ASP A 168 -10.95 21.31 5.32
N GLY A 169 -9.94 22.06 4.90
CA GLY A 169 -8.66 22.17 5.62
C GLY A 169 -7.72 20.95 5.48
N LEU A 170 -8.06 20.00 4.60
CA LEU A 170 -7.16 18.93 4.21
C LEU A 170 -5.81 19.49 3.75
N VAL A 171 -4.71 19.01 4.32
CA VAL A 171 -3.36 19.29 3.82
C VAL A 171 -3.02 18.27 2.73
N HIS A 172 -2.91 18.75 1.48
CA HIS A 172 -2.50 17.95 0.34
C HIS A 172 -1.02 18.19 0.03
N HIS A 173 -0.19 17.18 0.25
CA HIS A 173 1.25 17.25 0.04
C HIS A 173 1.68 16.46 -1.20
N SER A 174 2.55 17.06 -2.00
CA SER A 174 3.16 16.43 -3.17
C SER A 174 4.64 16.79 -3.27
N ASP A 175 5.35 16.10 -4.15
CA ASP A 175 6.67 16.53 -4.56
C ASP A 175 6.59 17.84 -5.40
N ARG A 176 7.75 18.30 -5.89
CA ARG A 176 7.88 19.52 -6.70
C ARG A 176 7.65 19.29 -8.19
N GLY A 177 7.03 18.19 -8.58
CA GLY A 177 6.75 17.90 -9.97
C GLY A 177 5.90 18.99 -10.64
N VAL A 178 6.19 19.30 -11.90
CA VAL A 178 5.45 20.29 -12.69
C VAL A 178 3.96 19.96 -12.81
N GLN A 179 3.61 18.69 -12.69
CA GLN A 179 2.22 18.19 -12.72
C GLN A 179 1.39 18.75 -11.57
N TYR A 180 1.99 18.90 -10.39
CA TYR A 180 1.34 19.40 -9.18
C TYR A 180 1.35 20.92 -9.06
N THR A 181 2.12 21.61 -9.92
CA THR A 181 2.19 23.08 -9.99
C THR A 181 1.31 23.65 -11.10
N ALA A 182 0.66 22.79 -11.90
CA ALA A 182 -0.24 23.21 -12.96
C ALA A 182 -1.44 24.01 -12.40
N ILE A 183 -1.85 25.06 -13.10
CA ILE A 183 -2.94 25.95 -12.66
C ILE A 183 -4.20 25.16 -12.34
N ARG A 184 -4.67 24.29 -13.25
CA ARG A 184 -5.87 23.46 -13.05
C ARG A 184 -5.81 22.58 -11.79
N TYR A 185 -4.64 22.03 -11.47
CA TYR A 185 -4.45 21.24 -10.28
C TYR A 185 -4.57 22.08 -9.00
N THR A 186 -4.00 23.29 -9.04
CA THR A 186 -4.01 24.23 -7.93
C THR A 186 -5.42 24.76 -7.67
N GLU A 187 -6.11 25.21 -8.73
CA GLU A 187 -7.51 25.65 -8.67
C GLU A 187 -8.43 24.57 -8.10
N ARG A 188 -8.22 23.32 -8.50
CA ARG A 188 -9.02 22.21 -7.99
C ARG A 188 -8.84 21.93 -6.50
N LEU A 189 -7.61 22.08 -5.97
CA LEU A 189 -7.36 22.03 -4.52
C LEU A 189 -8.03 23.19 -3.78
N GLU A 190 -7.99 24.39 -4.33
CA GLU A 190 -8.65 25.59 -3.77
C GLU A 190 -10.18 25.43 -3.73
N GLU A 191 -10.79 24.94 -4.81
CA GLU A 191 -12.24 24.61 -4.86
C GLU A 191 -12.62 23.57 -3.79
N ALA A 192 -11.76 22.58 -3.55
CA ALA A 192 -11.94 21.59 -2.51
C ALA A 192 -11.61 22.11 -1.10
N LYS A 193 -11.22 23.40 -0.97
CA LYS A 193 -10.75 24.03 0.27
C LYS A 193 -9.59 23.29 0.95
N ALA A 194 -8.79 22.60 0.15
CA ALA A 194 -7.59 21.90 0.60
C ALA A 194 -6.39 22.84 0.65
N VAL A 195 -5.56 22.69 1.66
CA VAL A 195 -4.34 23.47 1.84
C VAL A 195 -3.19 22.76 1.13
N ARG A 196 -2.56 23.45 0.21
CA ARG A 196 -1.42 22.92 -0.54
C ARG A 196 -0.14 22.92 0.30
N SER A 197 0.57 21.81 0.29
CA SER A 197 1.89 21.65 0.88
C SER A 197 2.86 21.04 -0.16
N VAL A 198 4.10 21.50 -0.18
CA VAL A 198 5.12 21.00 -1.13
C VAL A 198 6.41 20.75 -0.38
N GLY A 199 7.03 19.61 -0.60
CA GLY A 199 8.29 19.21 0.03
C GLY A 199 9.43 20.20 -0.16
N SER A 200 10.42 20.21 0.74
CA SER A 200 11.59 21.08 0.68
C SER A 200 12.54 20.69 -0.47
N LYS A 201 13.47 21.60 -0.83
CA LYS A 201 14.36 21.38 -1.96
C LYS A 201 15.39 20.29 -1.67
N GLY A 202 15.34 19.20 -2.44
CA GLY A 202 16.35 18.13 -2.37
C GLY A 202 16.22 17.17 -1.20
N ASP A 203 15.17 17.30 -0.37
CA ASP A 203 14.91 16.38 0.73
C ASP A 203 13.84 15.34 0.33
N SER A 204 14.31 14.13 0.05
CA SER A 204 13.44 12.98 -0.27
C SER A 204 12.68 12.44 0.94
N TYR A 205 12.99 12.92 2.14
CA TYR A 205 12.26 12.51 3.34
C TYR A 205 10.89 13.19 3.45
N ASP A 206 10.69 14.31 2.76
CA ASP A 206 9.45 15.08 2.81
C ASP A 206 8.27 14.36 2.13
N ASN A 207 8.52 13.36 1.25
CA ASN A 207 7.48 12.53 0.63
C ASN A 207 7.67 11.02 0.90
N ALA A 208 8.34 10.68 2.00
CA ALA A 208 8.72 9.29 2.31
C ALA A 208 7.52 8.30 2.37
N ALA A 209 6.33 8.77 2.75
CA ALA A 209 5.14 7.94 2.80
C ALA A 209 4.66 7.56 1.38
N ALA A 210 4.64 8.50 0.44
CA ALA A 210 4.29 8.25 -0.95
C ALA A 210 5.38 7.43 -1.68
N GLU A 211 6.67 7.71 -1.41
CA GLU A 211 7.77 6.89 -1.91
C GLU A 211 7.68 5.44 -1.41
N SER A 212 7.26 5.25 -0.15
CA SER A 212 7.01 3.92 0.42
C SER A 212 5.89 3.19 -0.31
N LEU A 213 4.78 3.87 -0.62
CA LEU A 213 3.67 3.33 -1.42
C LEU A 213 4.15 2.90 -2.80
N ASN A 214 4.87 3.77 -3.52
CA ASN A 214 5.44 3.46 -4.83
C ASN A 214 6.40 2.26 -4.78
N SER A 215 7.19 2.15 -3.73
CA SER A 215 8.07 0.99 -3.51
C SER A 215 7.31 -0.31 -3.28
N LEU A 216 6.17 -0.26 -2.58
CA LEU A 216 5.28 -1.40 -2.40
C LEU A 216 4.63 -1.80 -3.72
N TYR A 217 4.04 -0.84 -4.45
CA TYR A 217 3.44 -1.05 -5.76
C TYR A 217 4.41 -1.74 -6.72
N LYS A 218 5.63 -1.20 -6.84
CA LYS A 218 6.65 -1.80 -7.71
C LYS A 218 7.01 -3.23 -7.29
N ARG A 219 7.24 -3.49 -6.02
CA ARG A 219 7.64 -4.82 -5.54
C ARG A 219 6.52 -5.85 -5.62
N GLU A 220 5.31 -5.45 -5.25
CA GLU A 220 4.19 -6.37 -5.04
C GLU A 220 3.38 -6.62 -6.33
N LEU A 221 3.49 -5.72 -7.30
CA LEU A 221 2.81 -5.84 -8.60
C LEU A 221 3.79 -5.81 -9.76
N ILE A 222 4.50 -4.70 -9.95
CA ILE A 222 5.20 -4.42 -11.20
C ILE A 222 6.41 -5.35 -11.42
N ASP A 223 7.28 -5.45 -10.42
CA ASP A 223 8.49 -6.30 -10.48
C ASP A 223 8.16 -7.79 -10.31
N PHE A 224 7.00 -8.09 -9.71
CA PHE A 224 6.53 -9.46 -9.52
C PHE A 224 6.05 -10.08 -10.82
N ARG A 225 5.30 -9.33 -11.61
CA ARG A 225 4.90 -9.71 -12.97
C ARG A 225 5.92 -9.17 -13.96
N LYS A 226 6.43 -10.04 -14.83
CA LYS A 226 7.33 -9.66 -15.92
C LYS A 226 6.54 -9.44 -17.20
N GLY A 227 6.93 -8.41 -17.99
CA GLY A 227 6.37 -8.17 -19.31
C GLY A 227 4.98 -7.53 -19.28
N TRP A 228 4.95 -6.20 -19.20
CA TRP A 228 3.75 -5.37 -19.29
C TRP A 228 3.50 -4.98 -20.75
N GLN A 229 2.26 -5.15 -21.25
CA GLN A 229 1.95 -4.88 -22.65
C GLN A 229 1.84 -3.37 -22.93
N GLY A 230 1.12 -2.64 -22.11
CA GLY A 230 0.86 -1.21 -22.26
C GLY A 230 0.00 -0.66 -21.15
N VAL A 231 -0.62 0.50 -21.39
CA VAL A 231 -1.38 1.26 -20.41
C VAL A 231 -2.56 0.47 -19.84
N ASP A 232 -3.37 -0.18 -20.67
CA ASP A 232 -4.56 -0.91 -20.22
C ASP A 232 -4.20 -2.09 -19.31
N ASP A 233 -3.13 -2.81 -19.64
CA ASP A 233 -2.65 -3.93 -18.84
C ASP A 233 -2.17 -3.47 -17.45
N VAL A 234 -1.45 -2.35 -17.40
CA VAL A 234 -1.02 -1.74 -16.14
C VAL A 234 -2.22 -1.20 -15.36
N MET A 235 -3.19 -0.57 -16.03
CA MET A 235 -4.39 0.01 -15.42
C MET A 235 -5.24 -1.06 -14.73
N LEU A 236 -5.58 -2.14 -15.43
CA LEU A 236 -6.37 -3.24 -14.89
C LEU A 236 -5.69 -3.91 -13.69
N ALA A 237 -4.39 -4.15 -13.79
CA ALA A 237 -3.63 -4.73 -12.70
C ALA A 237 -3.48 -3.77 -11.50
N THR A 238 -3.37 -2.47 -11.76
CA THR A 238 -3.34 -1.44 -10.70
C THR A 238 -4.67 -1.36 -9.98
N MET A 239 -5.79 -1.41 -10.68
CA MET A 239 -7.13 -1.45 -10.10
C MET A 239 -7.30 -2.62 -9.12
N ASP A 240 -6.93 -3.83 -9.54
CA ASP A 240 -6.98 -5.03 -8.69
C ASP A 240 -6.01 -4.93 -7.50
N TRP A 241 -4.80 -4.37 -7.71
CA TRP A 241 -3.83 -4.18 -6.65
C TRP A 241 -4.29 -3.14 -5.63
N VAL A 242 -4.88 -2.00 -6.04
CA VAL A 242 -5.41 -0.96 -5.15
C VAL A 242 -6.58 -1.50 -4.32
N SER A 243 -7.50 -2.27 -4.93
CA SER A 243 -8.58 -2.93 -4.19
C SER A 243 -8.01 -3.84 -3.11
N TRP A 244 -7.08 -4.71 -3.47
CA TRP A 244 -6.41 -5.60 -2.53
C TRP A 244 -5.61 -4.84 -1.46
N TYR A 245 -4.87 -3.80 -1.84
CA TYR A 245 -4.08 -2.98 -0.94
C TYR A 245 -4.96 -2.35 0.16
N ASN A 246 -6.11 -1.84 -0.21
CA ASN A 246 -7.03 -1.18 0.71
C ASN A 246 -7.86 -2.16 1.56
N GLU A 247 -8.28 -3.29 1.00
CA GLU A 247 -9.30 -4.16 1.60
C GLU A 247 -8.74 -5.43 2.25
N ASP A 248 -7.60 -5.91 1.78
CA ASP A 248 -7.07 -7.22 2.19
C ASP A 248 -5.65 -7.17 2.75
N ARG A 249 -4.83 -6.24 2.26
CA ARG A 249 -3.41 -6.19 2.62
C ARG A 249 -3.19 -5.73 4.05
N LEU A 250 -2.52 -6.56 4.85
CA LEU A 250 -2.14 -6.20 6.22
C LEU A 250 -1.04 -5.13 6.24
N HIS A 251 -1.24 -4.07 7.02
CA HIS A 251 -0.32 -2.97 7.21
C HIS A 251 0.11 -2.85 8.67
N SER A 252 1.43 -2.86 8.91
CA SER A 252 1.96 -2.69 10.27
C SER A 252 1.61 -1.33 10.89
N TYR A 253 1.52 -0.28 10.07
CA TYR A 253 1.07 1.04 10.50
C TYR A 253 -0.37 1.03 11.05
N CYS A 254 -1.23 0.21 10.46
CA CYS A 254 -2.63 0.05 10.85
C CYS A 254 -2.84 -1.08 11.89
N GLY A 255 -1.84 -1.39 12.71
CA GLY A 255 -1.96 -2.49 13.69
C GLY A 255 -2.14 -3.87 13.05
N ASP A 256 -1.50 -4.09 11.89
CA ASP A 256 -1.57 -5.33 11.12
C ASP A 256 -2.99 -5.67 10.61
N MET A 257 -3.76 -4.65 10.25
CA MET A 257 -5.04 -4.78 9.56
C MET A 257 -5.04 -4.01 8.23
N PRO A 258 -6.03 -4.27 7.33
CA PRO A 258 -6.18 -3.50 6.09
C PRO A 258 -6.51 -2.02 6.35
N PRO A 259 -6.08 -1.09 5.46
CA PRO A 259 -6.39 0.34 5.56
C PRO A 259 -7.87 0.66 5.75
N LYS A 260 -8.73 0.01 4.98
CA LYS A 260 -10.19 0.21 5.04
C LYS A 260 -10.76 -0.22 6.40
N GLU A 261 -10.36 -1.38 6.90
CA GLU A 261 -10.79 -1.89 8.21
C GLU A 261 -10.35 -0.96 9.35
N TYR A 262 -9.10 -0.45 9.29
CA TYR A 262 -8.58 0.50 10.26
C TYR A 262 -9.39 1.81 10.30
N GLU A 263 -9.75 2.33 9.12
CA GLU A 263 -10.56 3.53 8.98
C GLU A 263 -12.01 3.31 9.46
N GLU A 264 -12.62 2.17 9.16
CA GLU A 264 -13.96 1.81 9.63
C GLU A 264 -14.04 1.73 11.16
N ILE A 265 -13.00 1.22 11.82
CA ILE A 265 -12.92 1.21 13.28
C ILE A 265 -12.93 2.63 13.84
N HIS A 266 -12.23 3.56 13.21
CA HIS A 266 -12.23 4.96 13.61
C HIS A 266 -13.63 5.58 13.50
N TYR A 267 -14.33 5.41 12.38
CA TYR A 267 -15.68 5.93 12.21
C TYR A 267 -16.68 5.33 13.21
N LYS A 268 -16.63 4.03 13.45
CA LYS A 268 -17.45 3.37 14.50
C LYS A 268 -17.16 3.92 15.90
N ALA A 269 -15.91 4.27 16.19
CA ALA A 269 -15.54 4.88 17.46
C ALA A 269 -16.07 6.31 17.60
N LEU A 270 -16.08 7.10 16.51
CA LEU A 270 -16.71 8.42 16.47
C LEU A 270 -18.23 8.33 16.70
N GLU A 271 -18.92 7.47 15.96
CA GLU A 271 -20.38 7.28 16.08
C GLU A 271 -20.78 6.83 17.49
N SER A 272 -19.96 6.00 18.13
CA SER A 272 -20.21 5.54 19.51
C SER A 272 -19.77 6.53 20.60
N GLY A 273 -19.26 7.71 20.23
CA GLY A 273 -18.79 8.74 21.16
C GLY A 273 -17.54 8.37 21.97
N LYS A 274 -16.84 7.30 21.59
CA LYS A 274 -15.61 6.86 22.25
C LYS A 274 -14.42 7.76 21.96
N ILE A 275 -14.43 8.45 20.83
CA ILE A 275 -13.46 9.49 20.45
C ILE A 275 -14.21 10.74 20.04
N LYS A 276 -13.58 11.91 20.22
CA LYS A 276 -14.13 13.20 19.76
C LYS A 276 -13.70 13.46 18.33
N ASP A 277 -14.58 14.10 17.56
CA ASP A 277 -14.23 14.58 16.23
C ASP A 277 -13.15 15.68 16.36
N SER A 278 -11.94 15.36 15.92
CA SER A 278 -10.81 16.31 15.91
C SER A 278 -10.96 17.43 14.85
N SER A 279 -12.10 17.49 14.15
CA SER A 279 -12.42 18.57 13.20
C SER A 279 -12.93 19.85 13.88
N GLN A 280 -13.09 19.85 15.21
CA GLN A 280 -13.62 20.99 15.95
C GLN A 280 -12.53 21.77 16.73
N THR A 281 -11.26 21.45 16.53
CA THR A 281 -10.11 22.19 17.08
C THR A 281 -9.26 22.75 15.92
#